data_8161bc25075e8196ec303bd43b16e50a
#
_entry.id   8161bc25075e8196ec303bd43b16e50a
#
_cell.length_a   1.000
_cell.length_b   1.000
_cell.length_c   1.000
_cell.angle_alpha   90.00
_cell.angle_beta   90.00
_cell.angle_gamma   90.00
#
_symmetry.space_group_name_H-M   'P 1'
#
loop_
_entity.id
_entity.type
_entity.pdbx_description
1 polymer ?
#
loop_
_entity_poly.entity_id
_entity_poly.type
_entity_poly.pdbx_seq_one_letter_code
_entity_poly.pdbx_strand_id
1 'polypeptide(L)'
;MIIGSISENKDLEKRISITPDIAKKYVASGFQILLEAGYGSHLGISDDEFLNQGCKIEKKENVLKQSDIILQLNLPEESSLEHFKENNILIGNFNSDQNSEKIIKFKIKKKSIFSLELLPRITRAQSMDILSSQANLAGYKAVIDSFAEFKKAIPMMMTAAGTISAAKVLVVGAGVAGLQAIATAKRMGAIVFATDVRIASKEQVESLGGKFLAVEVSENLETEGGYAKEASEAFKKKQEDLLAETLKKIDIVICTALIPGKKAPLIIKEEMIDNMKSGSVIYDLAASQGGNAAYTKLDEIVEKNGVTILGEKNILNKLPVSASNLYARNLYNFVLNLYDKKNNKLNINTEDEIINKTLVK
;
A
#
# COMPACT_ATOMS: atom_id res chain seq x y z
N MET A 1 10.74 28.97 0.78
CA MET A 1 9.91 28.02 1.54
C MET A 1 10.74 26.80 1.81
N ILE A 2 10.68 26.28 3.04
CA ILE A 2 11.49 25.15 3.50
C ILE A 2 10.63 23.91 3.65
N ILE A 3 11.01 22.81 3.00
CA ILE A 3 10.43 21.49 3.18
C ILE A 3 11.38 20.64 4.01
N GLY A 4 10.89 20.04 5.08
CA GLY A 4 11.66 19.14 5.93
C GLY A 4 11.10 17.73 5.94
N SER A 5 11.96 16.78 6.25
CA SER A 5 11.58 15.41 6.60
C SER A 5 12.55 14.85 7.63
N ILE A 6 12.00 14.12 8.58
CA ILE A 6 12.77 13.42 9.63
C ILE A 6 12.69 11.92 9.43
N SER A 7 13.62 11.19 10.03
CA SER A 7 13.64 9.74 9.95
C SER A 7 12.40 9.14 10.61
N GLU A 8 11.82 8.15 9.97
CA GLU A 8 10.81 7.28 10.57
C GLU A 8 11.45 6.33 11.62
N ASN A 9 10.64 5.69 12.44
CA ASN A 9 11.12 4.56 13.24
C ASN A 9 11.48 3.40 12.31
N LYS A 10 12.77 3.17 12.09
CA LYS A 10 13.31 2.23 11.09
C LYS A 10 12.94 0.77 11.35
N ASP A 11 12.54 0.42 12.57
CA ASP A 11 12.06 -0.92 12.90
C ASP A 11 10.63 -1.15 12.38
N LEU A 12 9.84 -0.08 12.27
CA LEU A 12 8.44 -0.14 11.85
C LEU A 12 8.23 0.31 10.39
N GLU A 13 9.04 1.29 9.92
CA GLU A 13 8.88 1.90 8.61
C GLU A 13 10.25 2.17 7.97
N LYS A 14 10.54 1.49 6.88
CA LYS A 14 11.81 1.62 6.17
C LYS A 14 11.76 2.58 4.98
N ARG A 15 10.58 3.03 4.57
CA ARG A 15 10.44 4.02 3.50
C ARG A 15 10.85 5.40 3.98
N ILE A 16 11.17 6.28 3.02
CA ILE A 16 11.46 7.70 3.24
C ILE A 16 10.55 8.55 2.36
N SER A 17 10.21 9.75 2.82
CA SER A 17 9.28 10.66 2.13
C SER A 17 9.93 11.50 1.05
N ILE A 18 11.24 11.66 1.08
CA ILE A 18 12.03 12.43 0.11
C ILE A 18 13.21 11.57 -0.35
N THR A 19 13.29 11.27 -1.65
CA THR A 19 14.45 10.60 -2.25
C THR A 19 15.35 11.62 -2.94
N PRO A 20 16.64 11.32 -3.24
CA PRO A 20 17.56 12.27 -3.88
C PRO A 20 16.99 12.84 -5.19
N ASP A 21 16.37 12.00 -6.03
CA ASP A 21 15.75 12.45 -7.28
C ASP A 21 14.60 13.45 -7.07
N ILE A 22 13.81 13.22 -6.02
CA ILE A 22 12.69 14.12 -5.68
C ILE A 22 13.19 15.38 -4.98
N ALA A 23 14.21 15.29 -4.15
CA ALA A 23 14.88 16.42 -3.56
C ALA A 23 15.38 17.39 -4.64
N LYS A 24 16.07 16.87 -5.66
CA LYS A 24 16.50 17.63 -6.85
C LYS A 24 15.34 18.40 -7.50
N LYS A 25 14.17 17.75 -7.64
CA LYS A 25 12.98 18.39 -8.23
C LYS A 25 12.42 19.52 -7.36
N TYR A 26 12.37 19.32 -6.03
CA TYR A 26 11.96 20.36 -5.11
C TYR A 26 12.91 21.56 -5.16
N VAL A 27 14.22 21.33 -5.14
CA VAL A 27 15.23 22.39 -5.25
C VAL A 27 15.07 23.15 -6.57
N ALA A 28 14.91 22.44 -7.69
CA ALA A 28 14.65 23.06 -9.01
C ALA A 28 13.31 23.84 -9.05
N SER A 29 12.38 23.52 -8.19
CA SER A 29 11.10 24.24 -8.03
C SER A 29 11.20 25.45 -7.08
N GLY A 30 12.39 25.71 -6.50
CA GLY A 30 12.64 26.86 -5.62
C GLY A 30 12.44 26.59 -4.12
N PHE A 31 12.27 25.32 -3.71
CA PHE A 31 12.22 24.96 -2.30
C PHE A 31 13.62 24.73 -1.74
N GLN A 32 13.78 25.03 -0.45
CA GLN A 32 14.92 24.56 0.33
C GLN A 32 14.53 23.26 1.02
N ILE A 33 15.42 22.27 1.00
CA ILE A 33 15.17 20.96 1.60
C ILE A 33 16.07 20.77 2.81
N LEU A 34 15.46 20.46 3.95
CA LEU A 34 16.13 20.10 5.20
C LEU A 34 15.83 18.64 5.55
N LEU A 35 16.86 17.84 5.75
CA LEU A 35 16.73 16.44 6.13
C LEU A 35 17.49 16.18 7.43
N GLU A 36 16.97 15.25 8.22
CA GLU A 36 17.67 14.75 9.40
C GLU A 36 18.96 14.01 8.99
N ALA A 37 20.03 14.16 9.77
CA ALA A 37 21.27 13.43 9.55
C ALA A 37 21.05 11.91 9.54
N GLY A 38 21.60 11.21 8.56
CA GLY A 38 21.42 9.77 8.37
C GLY A 38 20.03 9.37 7.87
N TYR A 39 19.26 10.29 7.28
CA TYR A 39 17.88 10.10 6.82
C TYR A 39 17.70 8.89 5.91
N GLY A 40 18.60 8.71 4.94
CA GLY A 40 18.53 7.61 3.95
C GLY A 40 19.48 6.44 4.22
N SER A 41 20.26 6.48 5.32
CA SER A 41 21.39 5.55 5.55
C SER A 41 21.00 4.06 5.53
N HIS A 42 19.84 3.72 6.07
CA HIS A 42 19.32 2.34 6.09
C HIS A 42 18.89 1.82 4.71
N LEU A 43 18.77 2.69 3.71
CA LEU A 43 18.52 2.35 2.30
C LEU A 43 19.79 2.37 1.46
N GLY A 44 20.95 2.59 2.07
CA GLY A 44 22.21 2.75 1.37
C GLY A 44 22.38 4.12 0.70
N ILE A 45 21.54 5.10 1.06
CA ILE A 45 21.61 6.47 0.55
C ILE A 45 22.34 7.34 1.59
N SER A 46 23.49 7.90 1.21
CA SER A 46 24.30 8.72 2.09
C SER A 46 23.78 10.16 2.19
N ASP A 47 24.16 10.87 3.25
CA ASP A 47 23.87 12.30 3.38
C ASP A 47 24.49 13.11 2.25
N ASP A 48 25.66 12.72 1.74
CA ASP A 48 26.34 13.37 0.62
C ASP A 48 25.51 13.31 -0.68
N GLU A 49 24.78 12.23 -0.90
CA GLU A 49 23.87 12.14 -2.06
C GLU A 49 22.78 13.20 -2.01
N PHE A 50 22.24 13.49 -0.83
CA PHE A 50 21.27 14.57 -0.64
C PHE A 50 21.90 15.95 -0.73
N LEU A 51 23.10 16.15 -0.13
CA LEU A 51 23.86 17.40 -0.23
C LEU A 51 24.15 17.76 -1.68
N ASN A 52 24.52 16.78 -2.50
CA ASN A 52 24.78 16.94 -3.94
C ASN A 52 23.51 17.35 -4.73
N GLN A 53 22.31 17.12 -4.20
CA GLN A 53 21.05 17.60 -4.78
C GLN A 53 20.64 18.98 -4.23
N GLY A 54 21.47 19.62 -3.40
CA GLY A 54 21.20 20.94 -2.82
C GLY A 54 20.38 20.92 -1.53
N CYS A 55 20.25 19.76 -0.90
CA CYS A 55 19.65 19.66 0.43
C CYS A 55 20.60 20.16 1.52
N LYS A 56 20.06 20.44 2.70
CA LYS A 56 20.83 20.66 3.92
C LYS A 56 20.55 19.52 4.88
N ILE A 57 21.58 19.08 5.59
CA ILE A 57 21.48 18.04 6.61
C ILE A 57 21.57 18.70 7.98
N GLU A 58 20.64 18.38 8.85
CA GLU A 58 20.48 19.03 10.16
C GLU A 58 20.10 18.00 11.23
N LYS A 59 20.12 18.42 12.51
CA LYS A 59 19.53 17.63 13.59
C LYS A 59 18.01 17.65 13.51
N LYS A 60 17.35 16.60 13.96
CA LYS A 60 15.88 16.44 13.98
C LYS A 60 15.15 17.70 14.44
N GLU A 61 15.55 18.25 15.57
CA GLU A 61 14.91 19.42 16.19
C GLU A 61 15.00 20.65 15.27
N ASN A 62 16.15 20.83 14.59
CA ASN A 62 16.36 21.93 13.66
C ASN A 62 15.50 21.79 12.41
N VAL A 63 15.38 20.56 11.86
CA VAL A 63 14.49 20.29 10.73
C VAL A 63 13.04 20.67 11.10
N LEU A 64 12.55 20.23 12.24
CA LEU A 64 11.18 20.49 12.69
C LEU A 64 10.93 21.98 12.96
N LYS A 65 11.91 22.68 13.54
CA LYS A 65 11.80 24.09 13.91
C LYS A 65 11.86 25.05 12.73
N GLN A 66 12.59 24.68 11.67
CA GLN A 66 12.81 25.59 10.53
C GLN A 66 11.85 25.35 9.36
N SER A 67 11.29 24.15 9.24
CA SER A 67 10.50 23.78 8.07
C SER A 67 9.08 24.36 8.07
N ASP A 68 8.66 24.86 6.92
CA ASP A 68 7.31 25.33 6.66
C ASP A 68 6.37 24.15 6.37
N ILE A 69 6.89 23.13 5.69
CA ILE A 69 6.20 21.87 5.35
C ILE A 69 7.03 20.72 5.87
N ILE A 70 6.41 19.78 6.56
CA ILE A 70 7.01 18.51 6.97
C ILE A 70 6.36 17.39 6.19
N LEU A 71 7.17 16.59 5.49
CA LEU A 71 6.75 15.41 4.74
C LEU A 71 7.14 14.15 5.51
N GLN A 72 6.16 13.31 5.81
CA GLN A 72 6.35 12.06 6.57
C GLN A 72 5.51 10.92 5.98
N LEU A 73 5.82 9.68 6.37
CA LEU A 73 4.93 8.55 6.14
C LEU A 73 3.91 8.42 7.27
N ASN A 74 4.40 8.46 8.50
CA ASN A 74 3.57 8.32 9.70
C ASN A 74 3.56 9.62 10.51
N LEU A 75 2.60 9.73 11.43
CA LEU A 75 2.63 10.83 12.41
C LEU A 75 3.91 10.72 13.24
N PRO A 76 4.66 11.83 13.37
CA PRO A 76 5.81 11.88 14.26
C PRO A 76 5.41 11.59 15.71
N GLU A 77 6.39 11.21 16.53
CA GLU A 77 6.17 10.98 17.95
C GLU A 77 5.71 12.26 18.66
N GLU A 78 4.85 12.12 19.67
CA GLU A 78 4.32 13.25 20.44
C GLU A 78 5.42 14.07 21.12
N SER A 79 6.52 13.43 21.55
CA SER A 79 7.72 14.09 22.09
C SER A 79 8.35 15.10 21.13
N SER A 80 8.13 14.93 19.83
CA SER A 80 8.64 15.86 18.82
C SER A 80 7.81 17.14 18.68
N LEU A 81 6.59 17.19 19.26
CA LEU A 81 5.63 18.30 19.07
C LEU A 81 6.15 19.65 19.51
N GLU A 82 6.99 19.70 20.55
CA GLU A 82 7.56 20.95 21.08
C GLU A 82 8.54 21.61 20.13
N HIS A 83 9.17 20.82 19.25
CA HIS A 83 10.16 21.31 18.29
C HIS A 83 9.55 21.83 16.98
N PHE A 84 8.27 21.56 16.75
CA PHE A 84 7.65 22.01 15.50
C PHE A 84 7.43 23.51 15.48
N LYS A 85 7.75 24.13 14.34
CA LYS A 85 7.41 25.52 14.05
C LYS A 85 5.89 25.75 14.13
N GLU A 86 5.46 26.91 14.64
CA GLU A 86 4.04 27.29 14.56
C GLU A 86 3.56 27.41 13.10
N ASN A 87 2.31 27.07 12.87
CA ASN A 87 1.65 27.18 11.58
C ASN A 87 2.33 26.38 10.43
N ASN A 88 3.19 25.41 10.75
CA ASN A 88 3.72 24.54 9.69
C ASN A 88 2.65 23.56 9.19
N ILE A 89 2.91 22.97 8.02
CA ILE A 89 2.04 21.99 7.37
C ILE A 89 2.67 20.62 7.49
N LEU A 90 1.88 19.65 7.91
CA LEU A 90 2.28 18.25 7.97
C LEU A 90 1.53 17.46 6.90
N ILE A 91 2.25 16.74 6.04
CA ILE A 91 1.69 15.99 4.90
C ILE A 91 2.20 14.56 4.95
N GLY A 92 1.28 13.58 4.87
CA GLY A 92 1.66 12.18 4.88
C GLY A 92 0.48 11.21 4.78
N ASN A 93 0.71 9.97 5.23
CA ASN A 93 -0.31 8.93 5.38
C ASN A 93 -0.53 8.69 6.88
N PHE A 94 -1.47 9.38 7.47
CA PHE A 94 -1.57 9.40 8.94
C PHE A 94 -2.66 8.49 9.49
N ASN A 95 -3.37 7.76 8.64
CA ASN A 95 -4.51 6.92 9.03
C ASN A 95 -5.43 7.68 10.00
N SER A 96 -5.95 8.82 9.53
CA SER A 96 -6.60 9.85 10.35
C SER A 96 -7.73 9.32 11.22
N ASP A 97 -8.49 8.34 10.75
CA ASP A 97 -9.58 7.73 11.51
C ASP A 97 -9.06 6.96 12.75
N GLN A 98 -7.94 6.25 12.58
CA GLN A 98 -7.34 5.44 13.66
C GLN A 98 -6.49 6.29 14.63
N ASN A 99 -5.95 7.41 14.16
CA ASN A 99 -5.04 8.27 14.92
C ASN A 99 -5.69 9.60 15.32
N SER A 100 -7.01 9.69 15.39
CA SER A 100 -7.74 10.94 15.66
C SER A 100 -7.27 11.66 16.93
N GLU A 101 -7.07 10.93 18.04
CA GLU A 101 -6.58 11.52 19.30
C GLU A 101 -5.19 12.14 19.18
N LYS A 102 -4.27 11.47 18.49
CA LYS A 102 -2.91 11.98 18.23
C LYS A 102 -2.96 13.22 17.34
N ILE A 103 -3.76 13.17 16.29
CA ILE A 103 -3.95 14.27 15.34
C ILE A 103 -4.46 15.53 16.06
N ILE A 104 -5.42 15.39 16.99
CA ILE A 104 -5.91 16.50 17.80
C ILE A 104 -4.76 17.21 18.52
N LYS A 105 -3.81 16.48 19.12
CA LYS A 105 -2.65 17.06 19.80
C LYS A 105 -1.78 17.90 18.85
N PHE A 106 -1.59 17.43 17.61
CA PHE A 106 -0.88 18.19 16.58
C PHE A 106 -1.65 19.45 16.17
N LYS A 107 -2.97 19.39 16.09
CA LYS A 107 -3.84 20.53 15.71
C LYS A 107 -3.88 21.64 16.75
N ILE A 108 -3.79 21.33 18.05
CA ILE A 108 -3.74 22.32 19.14
C ILE A 108 -2.63 23.37 18.92
N LYS A 109 -1.53 22.97 18.26
CA LYS A 109 -0.42 23.88 17.88
C LYS A 109 -0.64 24.60 16.53
N LYS A 110 -1.89 24.82 16.09
CA LYS A 110 -2.28 25.53 14.86
C LYS A 110 -1.65 24.97 13.57
N LYS A 111 -1.52 23.64 13.47
CA LYS A 111 -0.95 22.97 12.30
C LYS A 111 -2.04 22.58 11.31
N SER A 112 -1.76 22.76 10.02
CA SER A 112 -2.57 22.16 8.96
C SER A 112 -2.03 20.75 8.67
N ILE A 113 -2.89 19.74 8.78
CA ILE A 113 -2.52 18.34 8.57
C ILE A 113 -3.25 17.86 7.33
N PHE A 114 -2.48 17.37 6.35
CA PHE A 114 -3.00 16.73 5.15
C PHE A 114 -2.70 15.25 5.20
N SER A 115 -3.75 14.43 5.19
CA SER A 115 -3.65 12.99 5.23
C SER A 115 -4.05 12.43 3.87
N LEU A 116 -3.06 11.89 3.12
CA LEU A 116 -3.25 11.58 1.71
C LEU A 116 -4.01 10.28 1.45
N GLU A 117 -4.27 9.47 2.46
CA GLU A 117 -5.22 8.36 2.34
C GLU A 117 -6.66 8.84 2.10
N LEU A 118 -6.93 10.11 2.37
CA LEU A 118 -8.25 10.75 2.14
C LEU A 118 -8.40 11.36 0.73
N LEU A 119 -7.41 11.19 -0.14
CA LEU A 119 -7.47 11.70 -1.51
C LEU A 119 -8.73 11.21 -2.24
N PRO A 120 -9.48 12.11 -2.91
CA PRO A 120 -10.62 11.71 -3.73
C PRO A 120 -10.16 10.93 -4.97
N ARG A 121 -10.95 9.96 -5.40
CA ARG A 121 -10.67 9.16 -6.59
C ARG A 121 -11.11 9.87 -7.87
N ILE A 122 -10.43 10.95 -8.19
CA ILE A 122 -10.63 11.75 -9.42
C ILE A 122 -9.36 11.73 -10.27
N THR A 123 -9.51 11.94 -11.57
CA THR A 123 -8.40 11.86 -12.54
C THR A 123 -7.22 12.77 -12.15
N ARG A 124 -7.49 13.99 -11.69
CA ARG A 124 -6.48 14.97 -11.28
C ARG A 124 -5.67 14.51 -10.06
N ALA A 125 -6.24 13.67 -9.18
CA ALA A 125 -5.58 13.17 -7.97
C ALA A 125 -4.73 11.91 -8.21
N GLN A 126 -4.86 11.24 -9.35
CA GLN A 126 -4.20 9.95 -9.60
C GLN A 126 -2.69 9.97 -9.38
N SER A 127 -2.01 11.04 -9.78
CA SER A 127 -0.56 11.17 -9.60
C SER A 127 -0.13 11.40 -8.13
N MET A 128 -1.08 11.71 -7.25
CA MET A 128 -0.90 11.94 -5.83
C MET A 128 -1.34 10.75 -4.99
N ASP A 129 -1.96 9.72 -5.59
CA ASP A 129 -2.57 8.57 -4.92
C ASP A 129 -1.51 7.63 -4.33
N ILE A 130 -1.24 7.84 -3.04
CA ILE A 130 -0.31 7.01 -2.26
C ILE A 130 -0.85 5.60 -2.05
N LEU A 131 -2.17 5.43 -1.94
CA LEU A 131 -2.74 4.10 -1.68
C LEU A 131 -2.55 3.19 -2.89
N SER A 132 -2.86 3.69 -4.09
CA SER A 132 -2.71 2.90 -5.32
C SER A 132 -1.25 2.60 -5.64
N SER A 133 -0.34 3.57 -5.50
CA SER A 133 1.08 3.37 -5.78
C SER A 133 1.71 2.31 -4.87
N GLN A 134 1.35 2.32 -3.60
CA GLN A 134 1.87 1.38 -2.60
C GLN A 134 1.18 0.01 -2.72
N ALA A 135 -0.13 -0.05 -2.96
CA ALA A 135 -0.85 -1.30 -3.18
C ALA A 135 -0.33 -2.08 -4.39
N ASN A 136 0.05 -1.38 -5.46
CA ASN A 136 0.65 -1.98 -6.65
C ASN A 136 1.92 -2.77 -6.28
N LEU A 137 2.84 -2.14 -5.54
CA LEU A 137 4.07 -2.80 -5.07
C LEU A 137 3.80 -3.94 -4.09
N ALA A 138 2.78 -3.79 -3.23
CA ALA A 138 2.39 -4.84 -2.30
C ALA A 138 1.91 -6.10 -3.04
N GLY A 139 1.06 -5.93 -4.07
CA GLY A 139 0.61 -7.04 -4.91
C GLY A 139 1.74 -7.75 -5.65
N TYR A 140 2.70 -6.99 -6.20
CA TYR A 140 3.91 -7.54 -6.80
C TYR A 140 4.71 -8.38 -5.78
N LYS A 141 4.99 -7.79 -4.61
CA LYS A 141 5.86 -8.43 -3.62
C LYS A 141 5.22 -9.66 -3.00
N ALA A 142 3.91 -9.66 -2.78
CA ALA A 142 3.19 -10.82 -2.26
C ALA A 142 3.34 -12.04 -3.18
N VAL A 143 3.30 -11.84 -4.50
CA VAL A 143 3.57 -12.93 -5.46
C VAL A 143 4.99 -13.44 -5.35
N ILE A 144 5.98 -12.53 -5.33
CA ILE A 144 7.40 -12.92 -5.26
C ILE A 144 7.68 -13.71 -3.98
N ASP A 145 7.17 -13.25 -2.83
CA ASP A 145 7.39 -13.94 -1.56
C ASP A 145 6.66 -15.29 -1.52
N SER A 146 5.41 -15.35 -2.01
CA SER A 146 4.70 -16.62 -2.12
C SER A 146 5.43 -17.63 -2.99
N PHE A 147 6.05 -17.17 -4.09
CA PHE A 147 6.80 -18.03 -5.00
C PHE A 147 8.11 -18.51 -4.38
N ALA A 148 8.73 -17.68 -3.52
CA ALA A 148 9.93 -18.08 -2.78
C ALA A 148 9.62 -19.15 -1.72
N GLU A 149 8.46 -19.08 -1.07
CA GLU A 149 8.00 -20.07 -0.08
C GLU A 149 7.49 -21.36 -0.74
N PHE A 150 6.98 -21.27 -1.98
CA PHE A 150 6.42 -22.42 -2.67
C PHE A 150 7.51 -23.38 -3.16
N LYS A 151 7.50 -24.61 -2.67
CA LYS A 151 8.57 -25.61 -2.87
C LYS A 151 8.51 -26.32 -4.24
N LYS A 152 7.81 -25.76 -5.25
CA LYS A 152 7.73 -26.31 -6.61
C LYS A 152 8.00 -25.21 -7.63
N ALA A 153 8.33 -25.63 -8.87
CA ALA A 153 8.48 -24.70 -9.98
C ALA A 153 7.16 -23.98 -10.30
N ILE A 154 7.25 -22.74 -10.72
CA ILE A 154 6.06 -21.92 -11.05
C ILE A 154 5.61 -22.12 -12.47
N PRO A 155 6.47 -21.94 -13.53
CA PRO A 155 6.05 -22.14 -14.91
C PRO A 155 5.99 -23.63 -15.26
N MET A 156 5.25 -23.94 -16.29
CA MET A 156 5.37 -25.25 -16.93
C MET A 156 6.77 -25.41 -17.50
N MET A 157 7.39 -26.54 -17.25
CA MET A 157 8.71 -26.89 -17.81
C MET A 157 8.70 -28.32 -18.37
N MET A 158 9.38 -28.49 -19.48
CA MET A 158 9.59 -29.83 -20.11
C MET A 158 11.06 -30.21 -19.99
N THR A 159 11.33 -31.37 -19.44
CA THR A 159 12.67 -31.93 -19.30
C THR A 159 12.72 -33.35 -19.88
N ALA A 160 13.91 -33.88 -20.08
CA ALA A 160 14.08 -35.30 -20.50
C ALA A 160 13.49 -36.28 -19.48
N ALA A 161 13.38 -35.87 -18.21
CA ALA A 161 12.79 -36.66 -17.10
C ALA A 161 11.25 -36.52 -17.01
N GLY A 162 10.64 -35.65 -17.81
CA GLY A 162 9.19 -35.43 -17.78
C GLY A 162 8.79 -33.94 -17.73
N THR A 163 7.48 -33.70 -17.59
CA THR A 163 6.87 -32.39 -17.59
C THR A 163 6.51 -31.96 -16.15
N ILE A 164 6.87 -30.74 -15.78
CA ILE A 164 6.42 -30.08 -14.57
C ILE A 164 5.23 -29.19 -14.95
N SER A 165 4.09 -29.39 -14.31
CA SER A 165 2.89 -28.57 -14.53
C SER A 165 3.04 -27.18 -13.90
N ALA A 166 2.46 -26.15 -14.54
CA ALA A 166 2.44 -24.81 -13.99
C ALA A 166 1.66 -24.73 -12.66
N ALA A 167 2.17 -23.93 -11.73
CA ALA A 167 1.49 -23.64 -10.48
C ALA A 167 0.17 -22.88 -10.73
N LYS A 168 -0.84 -23.18 -9.91
CA LYS A 168 -2.15 -22.54 -9.95
C LYS A 168 -2.25 -21.52 -8.84
N VAL A 169 -2.45 -20.26 -9.20
CA VAL A 169 -2.56 -19.12 -8.28
C VAL A 169 -4.00 -18.62 -8.27
N LEU A 170 -4.56 -18.44 -7.09
CA LEU A 170 -5.83 -17.75 -6.87
C LEU A 170 -5.56 -16.38 -6.25
N VAL A 171 -6.09 -15.32 -6.85
CA VAL A 171 -6.08 -13.97 -6.27
C VAL A 171 -7.48 -13.63 -5.77
N VAL A 172 -7.60 -13.33 -4.49
CA VAL A 172 -8.85 -12.95 -3.83
C VAL A 172 -8.87 -11.43 -3.67
N GLY A 173 -9.74 -10.78 -4.43
CA GLY A 173 -9.80 -9.32 -4.60
C GLY A 173 -9.03 -8.86 -5.85
N ALA A 174 -9.71 -8.17 -6.76
CA ALA A 174 -9.15 -7.63 -8.00
C ALA A 174 -9.07 -6.08 -7.95
N GLY A 175 -8.66 -5.52 -6.80
CA GLY A 175 -8.24 -4.12 -6.68
C GLY A 175 -6.82 -3.93 -7.23
N VAL A 176 -6.22 -2.76 -6.97
CA VAL A 176 -4.88 -2.41 -7.49
C VAL A 176 -3.83 -3.47 -7.13
N ALA A 177 -3.79 -3.92 -5.87
CA ALA A 177 -2.87 -4.97 -5.43
C ALA A 177 -3.16 -6.31 -6.13
N GLY A 178 -4.44 -6.70 -6.21
CA GLY A 178 -4.85 -7.95 -6.84
C GLY A 178 -4.56 -7.98 -8.34
N LEU A 179 -4.86 -6.93 -9.08
CA LEU A 179 -4.56 -6.82 -10.51
C LEU A 179 -3.04 -6.89 -10.77
N GLN A 180 -2.23 -6.25 -9.93
CA GLN A 180 -0.78 -6.37 -10.05
C GLN A 180 -0.30 -7.77 -9.69
N ALA A 181 -0.88 -8.42 -8.68
CA ALA A 181 -0.57 -9.81 -8.35
C ALA A 181 -0.89 -10.75 -9.53
N ILE A 182 -2.06 -10.58 -10.17
CA ILE A 182 -2.44 -11.32 -11.37
C ILE A 182 -1.41 -11.14 -12.49
N ALA A 183 -1.08 -9.88 -12.81
CA ALA A 183 -0.11 -9.55 -13.85
C ALA A 183 1.27 -10.15 -13.56
N THR A 184 1.74 -10.08 -12.31
CA THR A 184 3.03 -10.60 -11.89
C THR A 184 3.06 -12.14 -11.97
N ALA A 185 2.08 -12.82 -11.37
CA ALA A 185 2.00 -14.29 -11.39
C ALA A 185 1.88 -14.84 -12.81
N LYS A 186 1.11 -14.15 -13.67
CA LYS A 186 0.95 -14.52 -15.08
C LYS A 186 2.25 -14.41 -15.86
N ARG A 187 3.00 -13.32 -15.69
CA ARG A 187 4.32 -13.13 -16.32
C ARG A 187 5.33 -14.19 -15.90
N MET A 188 5.22 -14.69 -14.67
CA MET A 188 6.09 -15.77 -14.17
C MET A 188 5.62 -17.16 -14.57
N GLY A 189 4.59 -17.28 -15.41
CA GLY A 189 4.15 -18.54 -16.03
C GLY A 189 3.13 -19.33 -15.20
N ALA A 190 2.55 -18.77 -14.16
CA ALA A 190 1.47 -19.40 -13.41
C ALA A 190 0.15 -19.42 -14.18
N ILE A 191 -0.71 -20.39 -13.86
CA ILE A 191 -2.13 -20.39 -14.25
C ILE A 191 -2.89 -19.60 -13.18
N VAL A 192 -3.42 -18.41 -13.55
CA VAL A 192 -4.00 -17.48 -12.60
C VAL A 192 -5.51 -17.49 -12.67
N PHE A 193 -6.12 -17.64 -11.51
CA PHE A 193 -7.55 -17.45 -11.24
C PHE A 193 -7.72 -16.21 -10.35
N ALA A 194 -8.84 -15.53 -10.46
CA ALA A 194 -9.16 -14.41 -9.57
C ALA A 194 -10.65 -14.35 -9.27
N THR A 195 -11.00 -13.85 -8.10
CA THR A 195 -12.38 -13.56 -7.69
C THR A 195 -12.47 -12.17 -7.09
N ASP A 196 -13.57 -11.48 -7.36
CA ASP A 196 -13.93 -10.19 -6.74
C ASP A 196 -15.45 -10.14 -6.62
N VAL A 197 -15.98 -9.44 -5.64
CA VAL A 197 -17.42 -9.22 -5.50
C VAL A 197 -17.98 -8.29 -6.58
N ARG A 198 -17.11 -7.45 -7.16
CA ARG A 198 -17.46 -6.51 -8.25
C ARG A 198 -17.32 -7.21 -9.59
N ILE A 199 -18.42 -7.44 -10.25
CA ILE A 199 -18.43 -8.07 -11.59
C ILE A 199 -17.68 -7.24 -12.63
N ALA A 200 -17.62 -5.90 -12.45
CA ALA A 200 -16.86 -5.00 -13.32
C ALA A 200 -15.35 -5.32 -13.35
N SER A 201 -14.81 -5.97 -12.31
CA SER A 201 -13.41 -6.41 -12.28
C SER A 201 -13.11 -7.57 -13.25
N LYS A 202 -14.12 -8.26 -13.78
CA LYS A 202 -13.95 -9.41 -14.67
C LYS A 202 -13.13 -9.07 -15.91
N GLU A 203 -13.50 -8.00 -16.61
CA GLU A 203 -12.81 -7.56 -17.82
C GLU A 203 -11.34 -7.23 -17.55
N GLN A 204 -11.06 -6.56 -16.42
CA GLN A 204 -9.70 -6.22 -16.02
C GLN A 204 -8.85 -7.47 -15.74
N VAL A 205 -9.42 -8.48 -15.05
CA VAL A 205 -8.75 -9.76 -14.78
C VAL A 205 -8.45 -10.51 -16.06
N GLU A 206 -9.44 -10.62 -16.95
CA GLU A 206 -9.32 -11.35 -18.23
C GLU A 206 -8.34 -10.66 -19.18
N SER A 207 -8.28 -9.32 -19.20
CA SER A 207 -7.30 -8.57 -20.00
C SER A 207 -5.85 -8.84 -19.56
N LEU A 208 -5.64 -9.17 -18.29
CA LEU A 208 -4.32 -9.57 -17.76
C LEU A 208 -4.02 -11.07 -18.00
N GLY A 209 -4.94 -11.81 -18.62
CA GLY A 209 -4.81 -13.24 -18.91
C GLY A 209 -5.14 -14.14 -17.71
N GLY A 210 -5.79 -13.60 -16.67
CA GLY A 210 -6.38 -14.38 -15.57
C GLY A 210 -7.74 -14.96 -15.95
N LYS A 211 -8.18 -15.99 -15.21
CA LYS A 211 -9.53 -16.56 -15.30
C LYS A 211 -10.36 -16.04 -14.15
N PHE A 212 -11.43 -15.31 -14.46
CA PHE A 212 -12.33 -14.79 -13.43
C PHE A 212 -13.31 -15.88 -12.96
N LEU A 213 -13.38 -16.07 -11.65
CA LEU A 213 -14.34 -16.96 -10.98
C LEU A 213 -15.58 -16.15 -10.62
N ALA A 214 -16.58 -16.22 -11.45
CA ALA A 214 -17.84 -15.50 -11.22
C ALA A 214 -18.76 -16.29 -10.28
N VAL A 215 -19.35 -15.56 -9.32
CA VAL A 215 -20.50 -16.06 -8.55
C VAL A 215 -21.77 -15.70 -9.33
N GLU A 216 -22.61 -16.69 -9.61
CA GLU A 216 -23.85 -16.48 -10.35
C GLU A 216 -24.94 -15.82 -9.48
N VAL A 217 -24.76 -14.53 -9.19
CA VAL A 217 -25.77 -13.68 -8.54
C VAL A 217 -25.66 -12.28 -9.15
N SER A 218 -26.81 -11.71 -9.54
CA SER A 218 -26.89 -10.38 -10.13
C SER A 218 -26.99 -9.29 -9.05
N GLU A 219 -25.93 -9.06 -8.28
CA GLU A 219 -25.87 -7.95 -7.32
C GLU A 219 -24.83 -6.93 -7.78
N ASN A 220 -25.16 -5.63 -7.74
CA ASN A 220 -24.18 -4.58 -7.93
C ASN A 220 -23.49 -4.27 -6.60
N LEU A 221 -22.33 -4.86 -6.38
CA LEU A 221 -21.53 -4.74 -5.17
C LEU A 221 -20.40 -3.73 -5.31
N GLU A 222 -20.61 -2.66 -6.09
CA GLU A 222 -19.64 -1.57 -6.26
C GLU A 222 -20.18 -0.25 -5.71
N THR A 223 -19.35 0.50 -4.99
CA THR A 223 -19.62 1.86 -4.54
C THR A 223 -19.29 2.86 -5.66
N GLU A 224 -19.79 4.10 -5.59
CA GLU A 224 -19.41 5.19 -6.51
C GLU A 224 -17.89 5.44 -6.54
N GLY A 225 -17.17 5.17 -5.44
CA GLY A 225 -15.71 5.26 -5.36
C GLY A 225 -14.96 4.02 -5.87
N GLY A 226 -15.64 3.02 -6.48
CA GLY A 226 -15.00 1.80 -7.01
C GLY A 226 -14.55 0.80 -5.94
N TYR A 227 -15.03 0.93 -4.69
CA TYR A 227 -14.80 -0.06 -3.63
C TYR A 227 -15.92 -1.10 -3.59
N ALA A 228 -15.61 -2.28 -3.05
CA ALA A 228 -16.61 -3.30 -2.80
C ALA A 228 -17.63 -2.86 -1.74
N LYS A 229 -18.92 -3.13 -1.99
CA LYS A 229 -19.97 -3.10 -0.98
C LYS A 229 -20.02 -4.42 -0.21
N GLU A 230 -20.69 -4.40 0.91
CA GLU A 230 -20.98 -5.63 1.64
C GLU A 230 -21.97 -6.50 0.84
N ALA A 231 -21.57 -7.77 0.63
CA ALA A 231 -22.35 -8.71 -0.14
C ALA A 231 -23.50 -9.33 0.71
N SER A 232 -24.59 -9.73 0.05
CA SER A 232 -25.68 -10.48 0.70
C SER A 232 -25.21 -11.84 1.22
N GLU A 233 -25.93 -12.40 2.17
CA GLU A 233 -25.65 -13.74 2.69
C GLU A 233 -25.77 -14.83 1.60
N ALA A 234 -26.70 -14.66 0.65
CA ALA A 234 -26.83 -15.56 -0.48
C ALA A 234 -25.59 -15.53 -1.41
N PHE A 235 -25.05 -14.34 -1.66
CA PHE A 235 -23.80 -14.19 -2.42
C PHE A 235 -22.64 -14.81 -1.67
N LYS A 236 -22.47 -14.49 -0.39
CA LYS A 236 -21.40 -15.02 0.46
C LYS A 236 -21.37 -16.54 0.45
N LYS A 237 -22.55 -17.20 0.57
CA LYS A 237 -22.66 -18.66 0.57
C LYS A 237 -22.24 -19.26 -0.77
N LYS A 238 -22.72 -18.73 -1.89
CA LYS A 238 -22.33 -19.21 -3.22
C LYS A 238 -20.83 -18.98 -3.50
N GLN A 239 -20.30 -17.85 -3.05
CA GLN A 239 -18.85 -17.58 -3.14
C GLN A 239 -18.06 -18.59 -2.31
N GLU A 240 -18.52 -18.92 -1.12
CA GLU A 240 -17.92 -19.90 -0.23
C GLU A 240 -17.88 -21.29 -0.89
N ASP A 241 -18.98 -21.77 -1.45
CA ASP A 241 -19.06 -23.06 -2.12
C ASP A 241 -18.10 -23.12 -3.33
N LEU A 242 -18.07 -22.06 -4.15
CA LEU A 242 -17.17 -21.94 -5.30
C LEU A 242 -15.69 -21.95 -4.88
N LEU A 243 -15.37 -21.22 -3.82
CA LEU A 243 -14.00 -21.14 -3.29
C LEU A 243 -13.57 -22.47 -2.67
N ALA A 244 -14.43 -23.14 -1.92
CA ALA A 244 -14.15 -24.44 -1.29
C ALA A 244 -13.75 -25.49 -2.34
N GLU A 245 -14.46 -25.54 -3.47
CA GLU A 245 -14.13 -26.47 -4.57
C GLU A 245 -12.88 -26.04 -5.36
N THR A 246 -12.69 -24.75 -5.51
CA THR A 246 -11.53 -24.22 -6.27
C THR A 246 -10.24 -24.45 -5.49
N LEU A 247 -10.23 -24.16 -4.20
CA LEU A 247 -9.03 -24.21 -3.35
C LEU A 247 -8.41 -25.61 -3.28
N LYS A 248 -9.19 -26.69 -3.42
CA LYS A 248 -8.65 -28.06 -3.54
C LYS A 248 -7.65 -28.24 -4.67
N LYS A 249 -7.68 -27.37 -5.68
CA LYS A 249 -6.84 -27.44 -6.90
C LYS A 249 -5.79 -26.35 -6.97
N ILE A 250 -5.84 -25.36 -6.07
CA ILE A 250 -4.94 -24.21 -6.01
C ILE A 250 -3.67 -24.56 -5.26
N ASP A 251 -2.58 -24.00 -5.70
CA ASP A 251 -1.25 -24.14 -5.09
C ASP A 251 -0.87 -22.91 -4.27
N ILE A 252 -1.28 -21.70 -4.71
CA ILE A 252 -0.94 -20.44 -4.06
C ILE A 252 -2.17 -19.53 -4.04
N VAL A 253 -2.44 -18.90 -2.89
CA VAL A 253 -3.51 -17.90 -2.71
C VAL A 253 -2.90 -16.56 -2.33
N ILE A 254 -3.31 -15.49 -3.02
CA ILE A 254 -2.97 -14.11 -2.67
C ILE A 254 -4.25 -13.38 -2.25
N CYS A 255 -4.38 -13.08 -0.98
CA CYS A 255 -5.52 -12.36 -0.43
C CYS A 255 -5.26 -10.86 -0.44
N THR A 256 -6.16 -10.09 -1.06
CA THR A 256 -6.05 -8.63 -1.18
C THR A 256 -7.36 -7.88 -0.89
N ALA A 257 -8.36 -8.57 -0.35
CA ALA A 257 -9.69 -8.00 -0.13
C ALA A 257 -9.69 -7.11 1.12
N LEU A 258 -9.67 -5.81 0.92
CA LEU A 258 -9.71 -4.80 1.96
C LEU A 258 -10.89 -3.84 1.75
N ILE A 259 -11.53 -3.46 2.85
CA ILE A 259 -12.53 -2.42 2.89
C ILE A 259 -11.95 -1.28 3.73
N PRO A 260 -11.74 -0.09 3.18
CA PRO A 260 -11.16 1.04 3.90
C PRO A 260 -11.90 1.31 5.22
N GLY A 261 -11.14 1.48 6.30
CA GLY A 261 -11.67 1.80 7.62
C GLY A 261 -12.42 0.66 8.35
N LYS A 262 -12.48 -0.55 7.75
CA LYS A 262 -13.17 -1.70 8.37
C LYS A 262 -12.22 -2.88 8.55
N LYS A 263 -12.62 -3.80 9.43
CA LYS A 263 -11.96 -5.11 9.54
C LYS A 263 -12.07 -5.85 8.20
N ALA A 264 -11.01 -6.54 7.82
CA ALA A 264 -11.00 -7.34 6.60
C ALA A 264 -12.04 -8.48 6.68
N PRO A 265 -12.75 -8.78 5.59
CA PRO A 265 -13.69 -9.90 5.57
C PRO A 265 -12.93 -11.23 5.62
N LEU A 266 -13.36 -12.15 6.47
CA LEU A 266 -12.87 -13.53 6.47
C LEU A 266 -13.49 -14.27 5.27
N ILE A 267 -12.68 -14.57 4.27
CA ILE A 267 -13.12 -15.17 3.00
C ILE A 267 -12.70 -16.64 2.92
N ILE A 268 -11.46 -16.94 3.29
CA ILE A 268 -10.90 -18.29 3.27
C ILE A 268 -11.04 -18.87 4.68
N LYS A 269 -12.02 -19.76 4.85
CA LYS A 269 -12.34 -20.37 6.15
C LYS A 269 -11.40 -21.54 6.48
N GLU A 270 -11.40 -21.97 7.74
CA GLU A 270 -10.58 -23.08 8.25
C GLU A 270 -10.74 -24.34 7.41
N GLU A 271 -11.99 -24.76 7.19
CA GLU A 271 -12.31 -25.97 6.41
C GLU A 271 -11.78 -25.93 4.97
N MET A 272 -11.73 -24.72 4.37
CA MET A 272 -11.17 -24.54 3.03
C MET A 272 -9.66 -24.75 3.03
N ILE A 273 -8.97 -24.21 4.05
CA ILE A 273 -7.52 -24.35 4.21
C ILE A 273 -7.16 -25.81 4.49
N ASP A 274 -7.92 -26.46 5.34
CA ASP A 274 -7.70 -27.87 5.70
C ASP A 274 -7.85 -28.83 4.50
N ASN A 275 -8.62 -28.41 3.48
CA ASN A 275 -8.81 -29.16 2.24
C ASN A 275 -7.85 -28.75 1.09
N MET A 276 -6.94 -27.79 1.32
CA MET A 276 -5.91 -27.44 0.35
C MET A 276 -4.85 -28.53 0.27
N LYS A 277 -4.09 -28.53 -0.83
CA LYS A 277 -2.96 -29.44 -0.99
C LYS A 277 -1.85 -29.11 0.01
N SER A 278 -1.24 -30.14 0.60
CA SER A 278 -0.01 -29.94 1.35
C SER A 278 1.08 -29.33 0.47
N GLY A 279 1.82 -28.36 1.02
CA GLY A 279 2.80 -27.52 0.32
C GLY A 279 2.19 -26.31 -0.39
N SER A 280 0.88 -26.05 -0.23
CA SER A 280 0.26 -24.80 -0.69
C SER A 280 0.68 -23.61 0.17
N VAL A 281 0.58 -22.40 -0.42
CA VAL A 281 0.96 -21.14 0.23
C VAL A 281 -0.21 -20.16 0.18
N ILE A 282 -0.49 -19.49 1.28
CA ILE A 282 -1.43 -18.36 1.36
C ILE A 282 -0.65 -17.12 1.77
N TYR A 283 -0.73 -16.06 0.99
CA TYR A 283 -0.21 -14.75 1.36
C TYR A 283 -1.37 -13.79 1.62
N ASP A 284 -1.48 -13.31 2.84
CA ASP A 284 -2.60 -12.46 3.28
C ASP A 284 -2.16 -11.02 3.48
N LEU A 285 -2.39 -10.18 2.47
CA LEU A 285 -2.12 -8.73 2.53
C LEU A 285 -3.09 -7.98 3.45
N ALA A 286 -4.17 -8.63 3.87
CA ALA A 286 -5.15 -8.05 4.79
C ALA A 286 -4.83 -8.32 6.26
N ALA A 287 -3.70 -8.96 6.59
CA ALA A 287 -3.33 -9.38 7.94
C ALA A 287 -3.42 -8.26 8.98
N SER A 288 -2.98 -7.03 8.63
CA SER A 288 -3.04 -5.85 9.51
C SER A 288 -4.47 -5.40 9.86
N GLN A 289 -5.47 -5.86 9.11
CA GLN A 289 -6.89 -5.56 9.33
C GLN A 289 -7.69 -6.81 9.75
N GLY A 290 -7.01 -7.84 10.22
CA GLY A 290 -7.61 -9.07 10.76
C GLY A 290 -7.57 -10.27 9.81
N GLY A 291 -7.08 -10.09 8.58
CA GLY A 291 -6.87 -11.15 7.60
C GLY A 291 -8.11 -11.56 6.80
N ASN A 292 -7.89 -12.01 5.57
CA ASN A 292 -8.91 -12.65 4.73
C ASN A 292 -8.92 -14.17 4.88
N ALA A 293 -7.85 -14.76 5.40
CA ALA A 293 -7.72 -16.20 5.60
C ALA A 293 -7.72 -16.55 7.09
N ALA A 294 -8.40 -17.62 7.44
CA ALA A 294 -8.29 -18.21 8.77
C ALA A 294 -6.83 -18.57 9.06
N TYR A 295 -6.49 -18.60 10.34
CA TYR A 295 -5.11 -18.84 10.83
C TYR A 295 -4.10 -17.75 10.48
N THR A 296 -4.45 -16.68 9.73
CA THR A 296 -3.55 -15.55 9.50
C THR A 296 -3.19 -14.89 10.83
N LYS A 297 -1.88 -14.78 11.09
CA LYS A 297 -1.34 -14.03 12.22
C LYS A 297 -0.40 -12.94 11.71
N LEU A 298 -0.47 -11.79 12.37
CA LEU A 298 0.31 -10.63 11.98
C LEU A 298 1.80 -10.84 12.28
N ASP A 299 2.65 -10.64 11.27
CA ASP A 299 4.11 -10.80 11.30
C ASP A 299 4.58 -12.23 11.67
N GLU A 300 3.70 -13.24 11.48
CA GLU A 300 4.05 -14.63 11.68
C GLU A 300 3.84 -15.45 10.40
N ILE A 301 4.66 -16.47 10.23
CA ILE A 301 4.44 -17.56 9.26
C ILE A 301 3.79 -18.71 10.03
N VAL A 302 2.56 -19.04 9.65
CA VAL A 302 1.80 -20.14 10.27
C VAL A 302 1.80 -21.34 9.32
N GLU A 303 2.09 -22.53 9.83
CA GLU A 303 1.95 -23.78 9.10
C GLU A 303 0.74 -24.54 9.65
N LYS A 304 -0.22 -24.85 8.79
CA LYS A 304 -1.43 -25.59 9.16
C LYS A 304 -1.74 -26.67 8.11
N ASN A 305 -1.75 -27.92 8.53
CA ASN A 305 -1.99 -29.09 7.66
C ASN A 305 -1.12 -29.10 6.39
N GLY A 306 0.14 -28.63 6.51
CA GLY A 306 1.07 -28.50 5.38
C GLY A 306 0.80 -27.30 4.47
N VAL A 307 -0.09 -26.38 4.84
CA VAL A 307 -0.31 -25.10 4.17
C VAL A 307 0.46 -24.01 4.93
N THR A 308 1.31 -23.26 4.21
CA THR A 308 2.05 -22.13 4.77
C THR A 308 1.25 -20.84 4.60
N ILE A 309 1.02 -20.10 5.68
CA ILE A 309 0.22 -18.87 5.69
C ILE A 309 1.12 -17.71 6.17
N LEU A 310 1.25 -16.68 5.31
CA LEU A 310 2.05 -15.48 5.58
C LEU A 310 1.12 -14.29 5.79
N GLY A 311 1.33 -13.57 6.89
CA GLY A 311 0.57 -12.37 7.24
C GLY A 311 1.50 -11.25 7.69
N GLU A 312 1.95 -10.38 6.79
CA GLU A 312 2.87 -9.30 7.12
C GLU A 312 2.17 -7.98 7.38
N LYS A 313 2.64 -7.25 8.39
CA LYS A 313 2.13 -5.93 8.75
C LYS A 313 2.46 -4.88 7.69
N ASN A 314 3.69 -4.89 7.20
CA ASN A 314 4.18 -3.91 6.24
C ASN A 314 5.10 -4.56 5.20
N ILE A 315 4.50 -5.18 4.19
CA ILE A 315 5.23 -5.82 3.09
C ILE A 315 6.15 -4.85 2.35
N LEU A 316 5.85 -3.54 2.38
CA LEU A 316 6.62 -2.51 1.66
C LEU A 316 8.01 -2.30 2.29
N ASN A 317 8.20 -2.70 3.53
CA ASN A 317 9.53 -2.75 4.17
C ASN A 317 10.49 -3.74 3.50
N LYS A 318 9.98 -4.61 2.62
CA LYS A 318 10.79 -5.50 1.77
C LYS A 318 11.14 -4.91 0.40
N LEU A 319 10.55 -3.74 0.07
CA LEU A 319 10.80 -2.99 -1.16
C LEU A 319 10.98 -1.48 -0.88
N PRO A 320 11.71 -1.09 0.18
CA PRO A 320 11.65 0.28 0.69
C PRO A 320 12.14 1.31 -0.32
N VAL A 321 13.11 0.98 -1.17
CA VAL A 321 13.64 1.90 -2.20
C VAL A 321 12.57 2.21 -3.25
N SER A 322 11.96 1.19 -3.84
CA SER A 322 10.91 1.39 -4.86
C SER A 322 9.68 2.07 -4.27
N ALA A 323 9.29 1.67 -3.07
CA ALA A 323 8.14 2.23 -2.37
C ALA A 323 8.37 3.72 -2.01
N SER A 324 9.57 4.08 -1.53
CA SER A 324 9.96 5.48 -1.28
C SER A 324 9.93 6.32 -2.54
N ASN A 325 10.45 5.81 -3.66
CA ASN A 325 10.46 6.54 -4.92
C ASN A 325 9.05 6.91 -5.42
N LEU A 326 8.10 6.00 -5.30
CA LEU A 326 6.71 6.26 -5.68
C LEU A 326 6.03 7.18 -4.67
N TYR A 327 6.20 6.92 -3.38
CA TYR A 327 5.63 7.73 -2.32
C TYR A 327 6.11 9.18 -2.38
N ALA A 328 7.43 9.40 -2.48
CA ALA A 328 8.02 10.71 -2.61
C ALA A 328 7.50 11.48 -3.85
N ARG A 329 7.26 10.77 -4.96
CA ARG A 329 6.66 11.36 -6.17
C ARG A 329 5.21 11.75 -5.96
N ASN A 330 4.43 10.94 -5.25
CA ASN A 330 3.05 11.30 -4.90
C ASN A 330 3.01 12.56 -4.02
N LEU A 331 3.86 12.63 -3.00
CA LEU A 331 3.99 13.81 -2.14
C LEU A 331 4.41 15.06 -2.93
N TYR A 332 5.39 14.91 -3.84
CA TYR A 332 5.83 16.01 -4.71
C TYR A 332 4.67 16.59 -5.52
N ASN A 333 3.88 15.74 -6.15
CA ASN A 333 2.73 16.17 -6.94
C ASN A 333 1.67 16.87 -6.07
N PHE A 334 1.44 16.37 -4.84
CA PHE A 334 0.52 17.00 -3.91
C PHE A 334 1.03 18.37 -3.41
N VAL A 335 2.30 18.48 -3.06
CA VAL A 335 2.90 19.76 -2.66
C VAL A 335 2.81 20.79 -3.79
N LEU A 336 3.05 20.39 -5.04
CA LEU A 336 2.89 21.28 -6.19
C LEU A 336 1.43 21.72 -6.41
N ASN A 337 0.44 20.88 -6.07
CA ASN A 337 -0.97 21.27 -6.10
C ASN A 337 -1.32 22.34 -5.03
N LEU A 338 -0.56 22.38 -3.94
CA LEU A 338 -0.69 23.42 -2.90
C LEU A 338 0.13 24.68 -3.20
N TYR A 339 1.07 24.64 -4.14
CA TYR A 339 2.08 25.69 -4.32
C TYR A 339 1.75 26.63 -5.48
N ASP A 340 1.51 27.90 -5.13
CA ASP A 340 1.46 28.98 -6.12
C ASP A 340 2.87 29.48 -6.44
N LYS A 341 3.41 28.98 -7.54
CA LYS A 341 4.76 29.32 -8.01
C LYS A 341 4.94 30.82 -8.31
N LYS A 342 3.88 31.52 -8.76
CA LYS A 342 3.96 32.95 -9.13
C LYS A 342 4.18 33.82 -7.90
N ASN A 343 3.50 33.49 -6.81
CA ASN A 343 3.52 34.25 -5.57
C ASN A 343 4.49 33.68 -4.54
N ASN A 344 5.15 32.53 -4.84
CA ASN A 344 6.02 31.79 -3.91
C ASN A 344 5.34 31.51 -2.56
N LYS A 345 4.06 31.13 -2.59
CA LYS A 345 3.22 30.90 -1.42
C LYS A 345 2.43 29.62 -1.56
N LEU A 346 2.05 29.04 -0.43
CA LEU A 346 1.05 27.98 -0.41
C LEU A 346 -0.36 28.59 -0.55
N ASN A 347 -1.16 27.98 -1.40
CA ASN A 347 -2.56 28.29 -1.60
C ASN A 347 -3.42 27.13 -1.10
N ILE A 348 -3.85 27.21 0.15
CA ILE A 348 -4.77 26.24 0.74
C ILE A 348 -6.19 26.64 0.41
N ASN A 349 -6.61 26.39 -0.83
CA ASN A 349 -7.98 26.65 -1.26
C ASN A 349 -8.91 25.49 -0.88
N THR A 350 -9.70 25.66 0.15
CA THR A 350 -10.68 24.65 0.63
C THR A 350 -11.87 24.43 -0.29
N GLU A 351 -12.02 25.21 -1.35
CA GLU A 351 -13.00 24.94 -2.41
C GLU A 351 -12.50 23.84 -3.38
N ASP A 352 -11.18 23.63 -3.44
CA ASP A 352 -10.60 22.53 -4.19
C ASP A 352 -10.89 21.21 -3.49
N GLU A 353 -11.51 20.26 -4.20
CA GLU A 353 -11.92 18.97 -3.65
C GLU A 353 -10.74 18.17 -3.07
N ILE A 354 -9.57 18.19 -3.74
CA ILE A 354 -8.36 17.48 -3.28
C ILE A 354 -7.93 18.04 -1.93
N ILE A 355 -7.84 19.36 -1.83
CA ILE A 355 -7.40 20.06 -0.61
C ILE A 355 -8.42 19.86 0.51
N ASN A 356 -9.71 20.03 0.22
CA ASN A 356 -10.78 19.89 1.21
C ASN A 356 -10.85 18.49 1.81
N LYS A 357 -10.72 17.45 0.98
CA LYS A 357 -10.82 16.06 1.42
C LYS A 357 -9.59 15.62 2.23
N THR A 358 -8.41 16.06 1.82
CA THR A 358 -7.14 15.65 2.48
C THR A 358 -6.82 16.46 3.73
N LEU A 359 -7.38 17.66 3.86
CA LEU A 359 -7.22 18.48 5.08
C LEU A 359 -8.02 17.86 6.23
N VAL A 360 -7.32 17.36 7.23
CA VAL A 360 -7.93 16.78 8.43
C VAL A 360 -8.57 17.89 9.26
N LYS A 361 -9.90 17.81 9.42
CA LYS A 361 -10.73 18.79 10.14
C LYS A 361 -10.75 18.57 11.63
#